data_d23ef96da8840747e905a5b71a8cf982
#
_entry.id   d23ef96da8840747e905a5b71a8cf982
#
_cell.length_a   1.000
_cell.length_b   1.000
_cell.length_c   1.000
_cell.angle_alpha   90.00
_cell.angle_beta   90.00
_cell.angle_gamma   90.00
#
_symmetry.space_group_name_H-M   'P 1'
#
loop_
_entity.id
_entity.type
_entity.pdbx_description
1 polymer ?
#
loop_
_entity_poly.entity_id
_entity_poly.type
_entity_poly.pdbx_seq_one_letter_code
_entity_poly.pdbx_strand_id
1 'polypeptide(L)'
;MNYRLRPIAIVAFFVLFLSSVAALADGGHDRTQFGSDINIGPNEEAGDVTCFFCSVRVHGHTNGDVTVFFGSIVVEDQAEVSGDVTDFGSGIRLSREAKVDGDVTTFGGQVRHDSAASIGGEITTFSGSIWLFLIFGLPLVVFGAFIALIVWGVRKLTRPSLPVTA
;
A
#
# COMPACT_ATOMS: atom_id res chain seq x y z
N MET A 1 -20.70 32.63 20.56
CA MET A 1 -21.15 32.41 19.18
C MET A 1 -20.19 31.45 18.48
N ASN A 2 -20.65 30.23 18.16
CA ASN A 2 -20.12 29.28 17.18
C ASN A 2 -18.75 28.58 17.37
N TYR A 3 -18.38 28.16 18.57
CA TYR A 3 -17.21 27.31 18.78
C TYR A 3 -17.49 25.80 18.57
N ARG A 4 -18.74 25.39 18.38
CA ARG A 4 -19.13 23.98 18.19
C ARG A 4 -19.01 23.49 16.74
N LEU A 5 -18.91 24.38 15.75
CA LEU A 5 -18.86 24.02 14.32
C LEU A 5 -17.44 23.69 13.81
N ARG A 6 -16.40 24.13 14.49
CA ARG A 6 -15.01 23.89 14.05
C ARG A 6 -14.55 22.43 14.08
N PRO A 7 -14.84 21.63 15.14
CA PRO A 7 -14.43 20.22 15.11
C PRO A 7 -15.23 19.39 14.10
N ILE A 8 -16.50 19.73 13.86
CA ILE A 8 -17.33 19.01 12.88
C ILE A 8 -16.85 19.27 11.46
N ALA A 9 -16.42 20.49 11.14
CA ALA A 9 -15.88 20.83 9.83
C ALA A 9 -14.55 20.12 9.54
N ILE A 10 -13.70 19.93 10.55
CA ILE A 10 -12.43 19.20 10.42
C ILE A 10 -12.69 17.71 10.20
N VAL A 11 -13.62 17.12 10.94
CA VAL A 11 -14.01 15.71 10.78
C VAL A 11 -14.66 15.49 9.42
N ALA A 12 -15.55 16.38 8.98
CA ALA A 12 -16.18 16.31 7.65
C ALA A 12 -15.16 16.44 6.52
N PHE A 13 -14.18 17.33 6.64
CA PHE A 13 -13.11 17.47 5.68
C PHE A 13 -12.23 16.20 5.60
N PHE A 14 -11.96 15.56 6.75
CA PHE A 14 -11.18 14.34 6.82
C PHE A 14 -11.94 13.14 6.23
N VAL A 15 -13.25 13.04 6.49
CA VAL A 15 -14.11 12.01 5.90
C VAL A 15 -14.23 12.20 4.38
N LEU A 16 -14.36 13.45 3.90
CA LEU A 16 -14.38 13.77 2.47
C LEU A 16 -13.03 13.46 1.79
N PHE A 17 -11.92 13.67 2.47
CA PHE A 17 -10.60 13.35 1.95
C PHE A 17 -10.35 11.84 1.88
N LEU A 18 -10.84 11.06 2.86
CA LEU A 18 -10.78 9.59 2.82
C LEU A 18 -11.68 8.99 1.74
N SER A 19 -12.82 9.61 1.43
CA SER A 19 -13.74 9.09 0.41
C SER A 19 -13.28 9.35 -1.02
N SER A 20 -12.35 10.28 -1.24
CA SER A 20 -11.82 10.54 -2.58
C SER A 20 -10.76 9.52 -3.05
N VAL A 21 -10.27 8.66 -2.16
CA VAL A 21 -9.30 7.60 -2.53
C VAL A 21 -9.99 6.36 -3.12
N ALA A 22 -11.32 6.23 -2.95
CA ALA A 22 -12.08 5.07 -3.43
C ALA A 22 -12.51 5.13 -4.91
N ALA A 23 -12.15 6.18 -5.66
CA ALA A 23 -12.71 6.45 -7.00
C ALA A 23 -11.75 6.13 -8.17
N LEU A 24 -10.70 5.36 -7.95
CA LEU A 24 -9.73 5.01 -9.02
C LEU A 24 -9.80 3.53 -9.43
N ALA A 25 -10.88 2.82 -9.15
CA ALA A 25 -11.09 1.48 -9.66
C ALA A 25 -12.01 1.56 -10.89
N ASP A 26 -11.46 1.86 -12.05
CA ASP A 26 -12.15 1.71 -13.33
C ASP A 26 -11.28 0.89 -14.29
N GLY A 27 -11.49 -0.41 -14.23
CA GLY A 27 -10.95 -1.39 -15.16
C GLY A 27 -11.56 -2.75 -14.82
N GLY A 28 -12.45 -3.25 -15.65
CA GLY A 28 -13.29 -4.44 -15.39
C GLY A 28 -12.57 -5.74 -15.01
N HIS A 29 -11.26 -5.71 -14.81
CA HIS A 29 -10.40 -6.84 -14.42
C HIS A 29 -9.46 -6.53 -13.26
N ASP A 30 -9.53 -5.31 -12.68
CA ASP A 30 -8.68 -4.93 -11.55
C ASP A 30 -9.13 -5.65 -10.28
N ARG A 31 -8.14 -6.04 -9.47
CA ARG A 31 -8.38 -6.79 -8.24
C ARG A 31 -7.71 -6.13 -7.05
N THR A 32 -8.52 -5.68 -6.12
CA THR A 32 -8.05 -5.20 -4.82
C THR A 32 -8.60 -6.08 -3.71
N GLN A 33 -7.72 -6.67 -2.90
CA GLN A 33 -8.09 -7.53 -1.79
C GLN A 33 -7.42 -7.09 -0.48
N PHE A 34 -8.10 -7.37 0.62
CA PHE A 34 -7.61 -7.12 1.96
C PHE A 34 -7.76 -8.39 2.82
N GLY A 35 -6.64 -8.96 3.25
CA GLY A 35 -6.59 -10.14 4.11
C GLY A 35 -6.96 -11.48 3.46
N SER A 36 -7.20 -11.49 2.12
CA SER A 36 -7.51 -12.72 1.38
C SER A 36 -6.58 -12.85 0.18
N ASP A 37 -5.97 -14.00 0.01
CA ASP A 37 -5.04 -14.24 -1.10
C ASP A 37 -5.72 -14.12 -2.46
N ILE A 38 -4.98 -13.56 -3.42
CA ILE A 38 -5.41 -13.46 -4.82
C ILE A 38 -4.74 -14.57 -5.61
N ASN A 39 -5.54 -15.31 -6.36
CA ASN A 39 -5.06 -16.32 -7.29
C ASN A 39 -5.60 -16.02 -8.69
N ILE A 40 -4.70 -15.79 -9.63
CA ILE A 40 -5.01 -15.57 -11.05
C ILE A 40 -4.77 -16.89 -11.77
N GLY A 41 -5.84 -17.53 -12.22
CA GLY A 41 -5.79 -18.85 -12.83
C GLY A 41 -5.10 -18.87 -14.22
N PRO A 42 -4.74 -20.05 -14.75
CA PRO A 42 -3.95 -20.17 -16.00
C PRO A 42 -4.61 -19.61 -17.26
N ASN A 43 -5.93 -19.49 -17.28
CA ASN A 43 -6.69 -18.91 -18.40
C ASN A 43 -7.37 -17.61 -18.01
N GLU A 44 -6.87 -16.94 -16.99
CA GLU A 44 -7.45 -15.75 -16.43
C GLU A 44 -6.55 -14.55 -16.73
N GLU A 45 -7.19 -13.45 -17.12
CA GLU A 45 -6.55 -12.16 -17.31
C GLU A 45 -7.01 -11.22 -16.20
N ALA A 46 -6.05 -10.56 -15.57
CA ALA A 46 -6.31 -9.51 -14.60
C ALA A 46 -5.74 -8.18 -15.12
N GLY A 47 -6.32 -7.06 -14.68
CA GLY A 47 -5.74 -5.73 -14.80
C GLY A 47 -4.76 -5.48 -13.67
N ASP A 48 -4.90 -4.35 -12.99
CA ASP A 48 -4.10 -4.03 -11.81
C ASP A 48 -4.48 -4.90 -10.63
N VAL A 49 -3.48 -5.39 -9.91
CA VAL A 49 -3.66 -6.25 -8.74
C VAL A 49 -3.06 -5.61 -7.51
N THR A 50 -3.89 -5.29 -6.53
CA THR A 50 -3.43 -4.72 -5.25
C THR A 50 -3.88 -5.60 -4.09
N CYS A 51 -2.94 -6.00 -3.25
CA CYS A 51 -3.19 -6.89 -2.13
C CYS A 51 -2.62 -6.31 -0.83
N PHE A 52 -3.47 -6.22 0.20
CA PHE A 52 -3.06 -5.78 1.53
C PHE A 52 -3.16 -6.93 2.54
N PHE A 53 -2.06 -7.27 3.22
CA PHE A 53 -1.96 -8.38 4.18
C PHE A 53 -2.38 -9.72 3.57
N CYS A 54 -1.98 -9.96 2.33
CA CYS A 54 -2.32 -11.14 1.57
C CYS A 54 -1.25 -11.44 0.52
N SER A 55 -1.25 -12.63 -0.03
CA SER A 55 -0.31 -13.04 -1.07
C SER A 55 -0.99 -13.09 -2.44
N VAL A 56 -0.22 -12.80 -3.48
CA VAL A 56 -0.68 -12.88 -4.87
C VAL A 56 0.03 -14.03 -5.55
N ARG A 57 -0.72 -14.90 -6.21
CA ARG A 57 -0.21 -15.98 -7.03
C ARG A 57 -0.74 -15.86 -8.45
N VAL A 58 0.16 -15.69 -9.40
CA VAL A 58 -0.16 -15.51 -10.83
C VAL A 58 0.20 -16.78 -11.57
N HIS A 59 -0.80 -17.48 -12.15
CA HIS A 59 -0.63 -18.60 -13.06
C HIS A 59 -1.00 -18.22 -14.51
N GLY A 60 -1.74 -17.13 -14.68
CA GLY A 60 -2.23 -16.64 -15.97
C GLY A 60 -1.52 -15.36 -16.38
N HIS A 61 -2.30 -14.40 -16.83
CA HIS A 61 -1.82 -13.15 -17.39
C HIS A 61 -2.31 -11.95 -16.61
N THR A 62 -1.40 -11.00 -16.33
CA THR A 62 -1.76 -9.72 -15.72
C THR A 62 -1.31 -8.60 -16.67
N ASN A 63 -2.28 -7.81 -17.15
CA ASN A 63 -2.03 -6.71 -18.09
C ASN A 63 -1.55 -5.42 -17.41
N GLY A 64 -1.75 -5.31 -16.09
CA GLY A 64 -1.40 -4.17 -15.26
C GLY A 64 -0.31 -4.49 -14.25
N ASP A 65 -0.22 -3.62 -13.23
CA ASP A 65 0.76 -3.70 -12.16
C ASP A 65 0.31 -4.64 -11.03
N VAL A 66 1.29 -5.29 -10.39
CA VAL A 66 1.03 -6.14 -9.22
C VAL A 66 1.70 -5.52 -7.99
N THR A 67 0.91 -5.02 -7.06
CA THR A 67 1.39 -4.40 -5.82
C THR A 67 0.89 -5.15 -4.59
N VAL A 68 1.82 -5.54 -3.72
CA VAL A 68 1.50 -6.27 -2.49
C VAL A 68 2.09 -5.56 -1.27
N PHE A 69 1.23 -5.35 -0.26
CA PHE A 69 1.62 -4.81 1.05
C PHE A 69 1.50 -5.90 2.11
N PHE A 70 2.61 -6.22 2.77
CA PHE A 70 2.71 -7.20 3.86
C PHE A 70 2.25 -8.61 3.45
N GLY A 71 2.75 -9.06 2.28
CA GLY A 71 2.50 -10.38 1.73
C GLY A 71 3.62 -10.80 0.79
N SER A 72 3.38 -11.76 -0.07
CA SER A 72 4.35 -12.24 -1.05
C SER A 72 3.75 -12.31 -2.45
N ILE A 73 4.59 -12.17 -3.46
CA ILE A 73 4.21 -12.34 -4.86
C ILE A 73 4.88 -13.59 -5.40
N VAL A 74 4.11 -14.47 -6.03
CA VAL A 74 4.61 -15.64 -6.74
C VAL A 74 4.07 -15.61 -8.16
N VAL A 75 4.97 -15.44 -9.11
CA VAL A 75 4.67 -15.61 -10.54
C VAL A 75 5.08 -17.02 -10.90
N GLU A 76 4.10 -17.86 -11.19
CA GLU A 76 4.28 -19.28 -11.44
C GLU A 76 4.81 -19.55 -12.85
N ASP A 77 5.05 -20.83 -13.16
CA ASP A 77 5.64 -21.24 -14.44
C ASP A 77 4.80 -20.73 -15.62
N GLN A 78 5.47 -20.08 -16.58
CA GLN A 78 4.88 -19.53 -17.81
C GLN A 78 3.83 -18.42 -17.60
N ALA A 79 3.66 -17.93 -16.38
CA ALA A 79 2.80 -16.78 -16.13
C ALA A 79 3.46 -15.48 -16.59
N GLU A 80 2.63 -14.50 -16.95
CA GLU A 80 3.10 -13.23 -17.51
C GLU A 80 2.48 -12.04 -16.76
N VAL A 81 3.32 -11.07 -16.42
CA VAL A 81 2.93 -9.76 -15.88
C VAL A 81 3.46 -8.69 -16.82
N SER A 82 2.56 -7.93 -17.45
CA SER A 82 2.95 -6.89 -18.41
C SER A 82 3.39 -5.59 -17.73
N GLY A 83 2.93 -5.31 -16.52
CA GLY A 83 3.28 -4.14 -15.73
C GLY A 83 4.43 -4.39 -14.75
N ASP A 84 4.52 -3.48 -13.77
CA ASP A 84 5.51 -3.53 -12.70
C ASP A 84 5.08 -4.46 -11.57
N VAL A 85 6.06 -5.05 -10.90
CA VAL A 85 5.82 -5.92 -9.73
C VAL A 85 6.46 -5.30 -8.49
N THR A 86 5.65 -4.85 -7.54
CA THR A 86 6.12 -4.19 -6.33
C THR A 86 5.66 -4.91 -5.06
N ASP A 87 6.60 -5.27 -4.20
CA ASP A 87 6.33 -5.91 -2.91
C ASP A 87 6.87 -5.09 -1.73
N PHE A 88 6.02 -4.92 -0.72
CA PHE A 88 6.37 -4.29 0.55
C PHE A 88 6.27 -5.32 1.68
N GLY A 89 7.34 -6.10 1.90
CA GLY A 89 7.43 -6.92 3.10
C GLY A 89 8.09 -8.26 3.00
N SER A 90 7.65 -9.18 2.13
CA SER A 90 8.08 -10.58 2.18
C SER A 90 8.97 -11.02 1.03
N GLY A 91 8.72 -10.51 -0.15
CA GLY A 91 9.53 -10.77 -1.35
C GLY A 91 8.76 -11.37 -2.51
N ILE A 92 9.47 -11.44 -3.63
CA ILE A 92 8.95 -11.83 -4.93
C ILE A 92 9.64 -13.11 -5.36
N ARG A 93 8.87 -14.07 -5.88
CA ARG A 93 9.37 -15.29 -6.51
C ARG A 93 8.88 -15.38 -7.94
N LEU A 94 9.81 -15.49 -8.87
CA LEU A 94 9.54 -15.78 -10.28
C LEU A 94 9.96 -17.21 -10.57
N SER A 95 9.01 -18.05 -10.96
CA SER A 95 9.21 -19.45 -11.28
C SER A 95 9.80 -19.60 -12.71
N ARG A 96 9.94 -20.81 -13.17
CA ARG A 96 10.53 -21.09 -14.50
C ARG A 96 9.71 -20.47 -15.62
N GLU A 97 10.36 -19.84 -16.57
CA GLU A 97 9.72 -19.21 -17.74
C GLU A 97 8.67 -18.15 -17.40
N ALA A 98 8.62 -17.73 -16.12
CA ALA A 98 7.82 -16.58 -15.72
C ALA A 98 8.33 -15.31 -16.42
N LYS A 99 7.42 -14.46 -16.86
CA LYS A 99 7.76 -13.24 -17.59
C LYS A 99 7.20 -12.02 -16.86
N VAL A 100 8.05 -11.02 -16.67
CA VAL A 100 7.64 -9.68 -16.19
C VAL A 100 8.20 -8.67 -17.19
N ASP A 101 7.34 -7.88 -17.82
CA ASP A 101 7.80 -6.90 -18.81
C ASP A 101 8.26 -5.60 -18.16
N GLY A 102 7.75 -5.26 -16.99
CA GLY A 102 8.11 -4.07 -16.23
C GLY A 102 9.25 -4.28 -15.22
N ASP A 103 9.34 -3.36 -14.26
CA ASP A 103 10.33 -3.38 -13.17
C ASP A 103 9.88 -4.28 -12.03
N VAL A 104 10.86 -4.87 -11.33
CA VAL A 104 10.61 -5.71 -10.15
C VAL A 104 11.23 -5.06 -8.92
N THR A 105 10.41 -4.52 -8.04
CA THR A 105 10.86 -3.80 -6.85
C THR A 105 10.40 -4.47 -5.55
N THR A 106 11.31 -4.67 -4.60
CA THR A 106 10.95 -5.15 -3.27
C THR A 106 11.54 -4.30 -2.16
N PHE A 107 10.71 -4.01 -1.16
CA PHE A 107 11.07 -3.28 0.06
C PHE A 107 10.99 -4.22 1.27
N GLY A 108 12.15 -4.59 1.81
CA GLY A 108 12.27 -5.46 2.99
C GLY A 108 12.23 -6.95 2.69
N GLY A 109 12.01 -7.35 1.42
CA GLY A 109 12.01 -8.73 0.94
C GLY A 109 13.25 -9.07 0.11
N GLN A 110 13.15 -10.20 -0.60
CA GLN A 110 14.16 -10.64 -1.58
C GLN A 110 13.45 -11.02 -2.88
N VAL A 111 14.09 -10.71 -4.00
CA VAL A 111 13.68 -11.23 -5.31
C VAL A 111 14.40 -12.53 -5.56
N ARG A 112 13.65 -13.61 -5.79
CA ARG A 112 14.16 -14.92 -6.20
C ARG A 112 13.59 -15.24 -7.56
N HIS A 113 14.43 -15.40 -8.55
CA HIS A 113 14.01 -15.76 -9.89
C HIS A 113 14.75 -17.02 -10.37
N ASP A 114 14.05 -17.84 -11.12
CA ASP A 114 14.67 -18.94 -11.85
C ASP A 114 15.53 -18.38 -13.00
N SER A 115 16.55 -19.12 -13.41
CA SER A 115 17.45 -18.69 -14.49
C SER A 115 16.76 -18.60 -15.86
N ALA A 116 15.60 -19.25 -16.01
CA ALA A 116 14.77 -19.20 -17.21
C ALA A 116 13.67 -18.13 -17.14
N ALA A 117 13.53 -17.44 -16.02
CA ALA A 117 12.60 -16.33 -15.91
C ALA A 117 13.14 -15.10 -16.66
N SER A 118 12.24 -14.34 -17.30
CA SER A 118 12.57 -13.13 -18.05
C SER A 118 12.00 -11.90 -17.36
N ILE A 119 12.85 -10.90 -17.16
CA ILE A 119 12.47 -9.59 -16.62
C ILE A 119 12.90 -8.53 -17.63
N GLY A 120 11.95 -7.75 -18.12
CA GLY A 120 12.19 -6.71 -19.11
C GLY A 120 12.80 -5.44 -18.52
N GLY A 121 12.44 -5.12 -17.29
CA GLY A 121 12.90 -3.95 -16.54
C GLY A 121 14.06 -4.24 -15.59
N GLU A 122 14.21 -3.39 -14.58
CA GLU A 122 15.25 -3.47 -13.56
C GLU A 122 14.76 -4.18 -12.30
N ILE A 123 15.68 -4.93 -11.65
CA ILE A 123 15.42 -5.51 -10.33
C ILE A 123 15.98 -4.59 -9.26
N THR A 124 15.10 -3.97 -8.47
CA THR A 124 15.48 -3.12 -7.35
C THR A 124 15.10 -3.76 -6.02
N THR A 125 16.10 -3.98 -5.17
CA THR A 125 15.90 -4.59 -3.85
C THR A 125 16.36 -3.64 -2.77
N PHE A 126 15.43 -3.15 -1.96
CA PHE A 126 15.71 -2.36 -0.76
C PHE A 126 15.74 -3.29 0.45
N SER A 127 16.92 -3.80 0.78
CA SER A 127 17.11 -4.69 1.93
C SER A 127 17.08 -3.92 3.24
N GLY A 128 16.33 -4.46 4.22
CA GLY A 128 16.30 -3.95 5.59
C GLY A 128 14.98 -3.26 5.99
N SER A 129 14.58 -3.51 7.22
CA SER A 129 13.36 -2.97 7.85
C SER A 129 13.31 -1.44 7.91
N ILE A 130 14.45 -0.77 7.72
CA ILE A 130 14.53 0.70 7.81
C ILE A 130 13.65 1.39 6.76
N TRP A 131 13.56 0.83 5.55
CA TRP A 131 12.73 1.38 4.49
C TRP A 131 11.25 1.28 4.79
N LEU A 132 10.81 0.15 5.37
CA LEU A 132 9.43 -0.01 5.84
C LEU A 132 9.11 1.00 6.94
N PHE A 133 10.06 1.22 7.87
CA PHE A 133 9.90 2.24 8.91
C PHE A 133 9.84 3.66 8.33
N LEU A 134 10.66 3.99 7.34
CA LEU A 134 10.65 5.31 6.71
C LEU A 134 9.36 5.55 5.92
N ILE A 135 8.88 4.56 5.17
CA ILE A 135 7.70 4.71 4.30
C ILE A 135 6.41 4.73 5.13
N PHE A 136 6.28 3.87 6.14
CA PHE A 136 5.04 3.72 6.91
C PHE A 136 5.13 4.32 8.32
N GLY A 137 6.26 4.16 9.01
CA GLY A 137 6.44 4.61 10.38
C GLY A 137 6.60 6.13 10.49
N LEU A 138 7.42 6.74 9.64
CA LEU A 138 7.67 8.18 9.69
C LEU A 138 6.40 9.02 9.45
N PRO A 139 5.55 8.75 8.44
CA PRO A 139 4.29 9.47 8.28
C PRO A 139 3.34 9.30 9.47
N LEU A 140 3.28 8.11 10.06
CA LEU A 140 2.45 7.85 11.26
C LEU A 140 2.93 8.66 12.48
N VAL A 141 4.24 8.73 12.69
CA VAL A 141 4.82 9.53 13.78
C VAL A 141 4.55 11.02 13.58
N VAL A 142 4.74 11.53 12.36
CA VAL A 142 4.45 12.93 12.03
C VAL A 142 2.98 13.25 12.23
N PHE A 143 2.09 12.37 11.78
CA PHE A 143 0.65 12.52 11.94
C PHE A 143 0.23 12.47 13.42
N GLY A 144 0.78 11.53 14.19
CA GLY A 144 0.55 11.44 15.64
C GLY A 144 1.02 12.69 16.39
N ALA A 145 2.21 13.21 16.04
CA ALA A 145 2.73 14.46 16.61
C ALA A 145 1.84 15.65 16.26
N PHE A 146 1.32 15.72 15.04
CA PHE A 146 0.39 16.76 14.61
C PHE A 146 -0.93 16.71 15.39
N ILE A 147 -1.50 15.54 15.59
CA ILE A 147 -2.71 15.36 16.44
C ILE A 147 -2.41 15.78 17.88
N ALA A 148 -1.27 15.37 18.45
CA ALA A 148 -0.87 15.73 19.80
C ALA A 148 -0.74 17.26 19.97
N LEU A 149 -0.19 17.96 18.99
CA LEU A 149 -0.09 19.42 18.97
C LEU A 149 -1.46 20.09 18.92
N ILE A 150 -2.40 19.58 18.12
CA ILE A 150 -3.77 20.10 18.07
C ILE A 150 -4.45 19.91 19.42
N VAL A 151 -4.38 18.73 20.00
CA VAL A 151 -4.99 18.43 21.32
C VAL A 151 -4.36 19.30 22.41
N TRP A 152 -3.04 19.48 22.39
CA TRP A 152 -2.35 20.35 23.35
C TRP A 152 -2.78 21.83 23.20
N GLY A 153 -2.87 22.33 21.96
CA GLY A 153 -3.31 23.69 21.65
C GLY A 153 -4.76 23.93 22.11
N VAL A 154 -5.66 22.98 21.84
CA VAL A 154 -7.06 23.06 22.30
C VAL A 154 -7.13 23.04 23.83
N ARG A 155 -6.39 22.17 24.51
CA ARG A 155 -6.33 22.11 25.97
C ARG A 155 -5.79 23.40 26.60
N LYS A 156 -4.82 24.04 25.95
CA LYS A 156 -4.26 25.31 26.43
C LYS A 156 -5.26 26.47 26.31
N LEU A 157 -6.05 26.47 25.23
CA LEU A 157 -7.07 27.50 25.00
C LEU A 157 -8.32 27.33 25.86
N THR A 158 -8.61 26.10 26.32
CA THR A 158 -9.83 25.80 27.15
C THR A 158 -9.56 25.74 28.64
N ARG A 159 -8.33 26.03 29.12
CA ARG A 159 -8.08 26.17 30.57
C ARG A 159 -8.80 27.41 31.06
N PRO A 160 -9.89 27.30 31.88
CA PRO A 160 -10.50 28.45 32.49
C PRO A 160 -9.49 29.07 33.47
N SER A 161 -9.27 30.38 33.36
CA SER A 161 -8.60 31.15 34.40
C SER A 161 -9.48 31.10 35.65
N LEU A 162 -9.03 30.46 36.71
CA LEU A 162 -9.67 30.49 38.00
C LEU A 162 -9.73 31.95 38.45
N PRO A 163 -10.89 32.48 38.85
CA PRO A 163 -10.95 33.80 39.44
C PRO A 163 -10.21 33.78 40.78
N VAL A 164 -9.21 34.65 40.90
CA VAL A 164 -8.60 34.95 42.20
C VAL A 164 -9.62 35.70 43.02
N THR A 165 -10.25 35.01 44.00
CA THR A 165 -11.02 35.65 45.03
C THR A 165 -10.06 36.31 46.03
N ALA A 166 -10.08 37.64 46.08
CA ALA A 166 -9.47 38.45 47.12
C ALA A 166 -10.34 38.43 48.36
#